data_ffcaf4569513cdf5304f8dc4ae3790c2
#
_entry.id   ffcaf4569513cdf5304f8dc4ae3790c2
#
_cell.length_a   1.000
_cell.length_b   1.000
_cell.length_c   1.000
_cell.angle_alpha   90.00
_cell.angle_beta   90.00
_cell.angle_gamma   90.00
#
_symmetry.space_group_name_H-M   'P 1'
#
loop_
_entity.id
_entity.type
_entity.pdbx_description
1 polymer ?
#
loop_
_entity_poly.entity_id
_entity_poly.type
_entity_poly.pdbx_seq_one_letter_code
_entity_poly.pdbx_strand_id
1 'polypeptide(L)'
;MRTLSLVVAFLCSLQITAQSTVSNLSEMYYPDRNAYLIEKAKEVIMNFAPDYYREYRAPEFSGIETLEGWGEHDGEKYYTVTFLYDKTKETLEWNYAARVHIMEKDGEPWGIECGNGMGIHFFKESYRDWIKRGIKENERFVYKESNWKHEDAGITDNPARSSGKENHKKQKQ
;
A
#
# COMPACT_ATOMS: atom_id res chain seq x y z
N MET A 1 -47.27 -17.30 44.94
CA MET A 1 -46.84 -16.63 43.69
C MET A 1 -45.30 -16.52 43.73
N ARG A 2 -44.61 -17.35 42.95
CA ARG A 2 -43.15 -17.36 42.87
C ARG A 2 -42.73 -16.60 41.63
N THR A 3 -42.12 -15.45 41.79
CA THR A 3 -41.53 -14.65 40.71
C THR A 3 -40.21 -15.26 40.29
N LEU A 4 -40.16 -15.77 39.07
CA LEU A 4 -38.98 -16.33 38.44
C LEU A 4 -38.17 -15.16 37.84
N SER A 5 -37.02 -14.82 38.48
CA SER A 5 -36.08 -13.83 37.95
C SER A 5 -35.23 -14.50 36.86
N LEU A 6 -35.48 -14.09 35.62
CA LEU A 6 -34.67 -14.49 34.48
C LEU A 6 -33.43 -13.63 34.44
N VAL A 7 -32.30 -14.20 34.86
CA VAL A 7 -30.97 -13.56 34.67
C VAL A 7 -30.50 -13.89 33.27
N VAL A 8 -30.68 -12.94 32.37
CA VAL A 8 -30.05 -13.02 31.03
C VAL A 8 -28.57 -12.67 31.17
N ALA A 9 -27.75 -13.71 31.20
CA ALA A 9 -26.32 -13.55 31.11
C ALA A 9 -25.95 -13.14 29.68
N PHE A 10 -25.62 -11.86 29.50
CA PHE A 10 -25.07 -11.30 28.26
C PHE A 10 -23.61 -11.77 28.16
N LEU A 11 -23.39 -12.91 27.51
CA LEU A 11 -22.06 -13.36 27.12
C LEU A 11 -21.55 -12.45 26.00
N CYS A 12 -20.88 -11.34 26.37
CA CYS A 12 -19.99 -10.64 25.47
C CYS A 12 -18.86 -11.60 25.11
N SER A 13 -18.99 -12.28 23.98
CA SER A 13 -17.87 -12.97 23.36
C SER A 13 -16.85 -11.91 22.91
N LEU A 14 -15.85 -11.67 23.74
CA LEU A 14 -14.60 -11.02 23.36
C LEU A 14 -13.96 -11.92 22.28
N GLN A 15 -14.20 -11.60 21.04
CA GLN A 15 -13.40 -12.14 19.95
C GLN A 15 -11.99 -11.49 20.09
N ILE A 16 -11.15 -12.14 20.88
CA ILE A 16 -9.73 -11.91 20.79
C ILE A 16 -9.33 -12.46 19.42
N THR A 17 -9.28 -11.58 18.42
CA THR A 17 -8.59 -11.89 17.19
C THR A 17 -7.13 -12.08 17.57
N ALA A 18 -6.72 -13.33 17.81
CA ALA A 18 -5.32 -13.68 17.86
C ALA A 18 -4.74 -13.26 16.50
N GLN A 19 -4.05 -12.13 16.46
CA GLN A 19 -3.20 -11.80 15.33
C GLN A 19 -2.15 -12.90 15.27
N SER A 20 -2.37 -13.90 14.44
CA SER A 20 -1.35 -14.87 14.11
C SER A 20 -0.20 -14.08 13.52
N THR A 21 0.91 -14.02 14.22
CA THR A 21 2.18 -13.54 13.66
C THR A 21 2.50 -14.48 12.52
N VAL A 22 2.30 -14.00 11.31
CA VAL A 22 2.69 -14.75 10.12
C VAL A 22 4.21 -14.84 10.16
N SER A 23 4.71 -16.05 10.29
CA SER A 23 6.14 -16.29 10.17
C SER A 23 6.43 -16.66 8.71
N ASN A 24 7.13 -15.78 8.02
CA ASN A 24 7.63 -15.97 6.66
C ASN A 24 6.57 -16.20 5.58
N LEU A 25 6.23 -15.14 4.87
CA LEU A 25 5.24 -15.17 3.79
C LEU A 25 5.61 -16.09 2.62
N SER A 26 6.90 -16.36 2.38
CA SER A 26 7.33 -17.23 1.29
C SER A 26 6.98 -18.70 1.53
N GLU A 27 6.76 -19.09 2.78
CA GLU A 27 6.35 -20.44 3.18
C GLU A 27 4.83 -20.67 3.07
N MET A 28 4.06 -19.59 2.90
CA MET A 28 2.61 -19.68 2.75
C MET A 28 2.24 -20.26 1.38
N TYR A 29 1.14 -21.01 1.35
CA TYR A 29 0.51 -21.40 0.09
C TYR A 29 0.14 -20.13 -0.72
N TYR A 30 0.48 -20.14 -2.01
CA TYR A 30 0.41 -18.95 -2.87
C TYR A 30 -0.93 -18.19 -2.84
N PRO A 31 -2.12 -18.83 -2.94
CA PRO A 31 -3.41 -18.14 -2.83
C PRO A 31 -3.64 -17.48 -1.48
N ASP A 32 -3.26 -18.15 -0.38
CA ASP A 32 -3.45 -17.64 0.99
C ASP A 32 -2.53 -16.45 1.24
N ARG A 33 -1.28 -16.52 0.75
CA ARG A 33 -0.34 -15.41 0.78
C ARG A 33 -0.87 -14.19 0.05
N ASN A 34 -1.38 -14.37 -1.17
CA ASN A 34 -1.91 -13.26 -1.95
C ASN A 34 -3.14 -12.64 -1.28
N ALA A 35 -4.05 -13.44 -0.73
CA ALA A 35 -5.18 -12.94 0.03
C ALA A 35 -4.71 -12.12 1.25
N TYR A 36 -3.75 -12.63 2.01
CA TYR A 36 -3.15 -11.91 3.13
C TYR A 36 -2.53 -10.58 2.70
N LEU A 37 -1.73 -10.57 1.63
CA LEU A 37 -1.07 -9.38 1.12
C LEU A 37 -2.09 -8.31 0.68
N ILE A 38 -3.19 -8.70 0.02
CA ILE A 38 -4.27 -7.78 -0.38
C ILE A 38 -4.90 -7.14 0.85
N GLU A 39 -5.34 -7.94 1.82
CA GLU A 39 -6.02 -7.43 3.01
C GLU A 39 -5.09 -6.53 3.84
N LYS A 40 -3.82 -6.91 4.00
CA LYS A 40 -2.85 -6.08 4.71
C LYS A 40 -2.58 -4.77 3.97
N ALA A 41 -2.41 -4.80 2.67
CA ALA A 41 -2.21 -3.59 1.87
C ALA A 41 -3.43 -2.67 1.90
N LYS A 42 -4.65 -3.23 1.82
CA LYS A 42 -5.89 -2.47 1.97
C LYS A 42 -5.97 -1.80 3.34
N GLU A 43 -5.65 -2.52 4.42
CA GLU A 43 -5.61 -1.98 5.78
C GLU A 43 -4.69 -0.76 5.87
N VAL A 44 -3.48 -0.86 5.30
CA VAL A 44 -2.50 0.25 5.30
C VAL A 44 -3.04 1.46 4.54
N ILE A 45 -3.57 1.25 3.33
CA ILE A 45 -4.12 2.34 2.51
C ILE A 45 -5.28 3.03 3.23
N MET A 46 -6.21 2.27 3.79
CA MET A 46 -7.37 2.82 4.50
C MET A 46 -6.98 3.63 5.73
N ASN A 47 -5.86 3.29 6.37
CA ASN A 47 -5.35 4.03 7.53
C ASN A 47 -4.61 5.32 7.13
N PHE A 48 -3.78 5.28 6.09
CA PHE A 48 -2.86 6.38 5.76
C PHE A 48 -3.27 7.19 4.53
N ALA A 49 -3.92 6.57 3.56
CA ALA A 49 -4.21 7.18 2.27
C ALA A 49 -5.55 6.67 1.68
N PRO A 50 -6.67 6.78 2.43
CA PRO A 50 -7.95 6.22 2.01
C PRO A 50 -8.40 6.74 0.63
N ASP A 51 -8.08 8.00 0.30
CA ASP A 51 -8.42 8.60 -0.98
C ASP A 51 -7.63 8.03 -2.17
N TYR A 52 -6.63 7.17 -1.91
CA TYR A 52 -5.88 6.45 -2.95
C TYR A 52 -6.27 4.99 -3.07
N TYR A 53 -7.23 4.50 -2.29
CA TYR A 53 -7.76 3.16 -2.47
C TYR A 53 -8.63 3.09 -3.73
N ARG A 54 -8.33 2.12 -4.59
CA ARG A 54 -9.08 1.90 -5.85
C ARG A 54 -9.39 0.42 -6.03
N GLU A 55 -10.65 0.13 -6.35
CA GLU A 55 -11.12 -1.20 -6.75
C GLU A 55 -11.33 -1.29 -8.28
N TYR A 56 -10.48 -0.58 -9.04
CA TYR A 56 -10.60 -0.56 -10.50
C TYR A 56 -10.42 -1.94 -11.12
N ARG A 57 -9.46 -2.69 -10.62
CA ARG A 57 -9.20 -4.09 -10.97
C ARG A 57 -8.42 -4.77 -9.84
N ALA A 58 -8.23 -6.10 -9.95
CA ALA A 58 -7.42 -6.84 -9.00
C ALA A 58 -6.02 -6.21 -8.86
N PRO A 59 -5.49 -6.10 -7.62
CA PRO A 59 -4.14 -5.59 -7.39
C PRO A 59 -3.07 -6.42 -8.12
N GLU A 60 -2.01 -5.76 -8.53
CA GLU A 60 -0.83 -6.42 -9.08
C GLU A 60 0.17 -6.71 -7.96
N PHE A 61 0.88 -7.82 -8.09
CA PHE A 61 1.93 -8.22 -7.16
C PHE A 61 3.28 -8.16 -7.85
N SER A 62 4.29 -7.65 -7.13
CA SER A 62 5.68 -7.93 -7.51
C SER A 62 6.07 -9.36 -7.11
N GLY A 63 7.17 -9.87 -7.70
CA GLY A 63 7.92 -10.94 -7.08
C GLY A 63 8.53 -10.50 -5.74
N ILE A 64 9.36 -11.37 -5.15
CA ILE A 64 10.16 -10.99 -3.98
C ILE A 64 11.22 -9.99 -4.45
N GLU A 65 11.24 -8.83 -3.82
CA GLU A 65 12.23 -7.77 -4.00
C GLU A 65 13.15 -7.72 -2.80
N THR A 66 14.32 -7.10 -2.95
CA THR A 66 15.31 -6.94 -1.87
C THR A 66 15.53 -5.46 -1.61
N LEU A 67 15.55 -5.07 -0.34
CA LEU A 67 15.89 -3.71 0.08
C LEU A 67 17.38 -3.45 -0.12
N GLU A 68 17.69 -2.32 -0.73
CA GLU A 68 19.06 -1.85 -0.95
C GLU A 68 19.18 -0.36 -0.60
N GLY A 69 20.25 0.02 0.09
CA GLY A 69 20.48 1.42 0.50
C GLY A 69 19.70 1.88 1.73
N TRP A 70 19.14 0.94 2.51
CA TRP A 70 18.34 1.22 3.71
C TRP A 70 19.08 0.88 5.02
N GLY A 71 20.40 0.77 4.98
CA GLY A 71 21.26 0.57 6.15
C GLY A 71 21.04 -0.78 6.82
N GLU A 72 20.54 -0.80 8.05
CA GLU A 72 20.33 -2.05 8.80
C GLU A 72 19.27 -2.98 8.20
N HIS A 73 18.44 -2.46 7.29
CA HIS A 73 17.42 -3.23 6.58
C HIS A 73 17.90 -3.76 5.22
N ASP A 74 19.15 -3.49 4.84
CA ASP A 74 19.70 -3.98 3.58
C ASP A 74 19.70 -5.50 3.51
N GLY A 75 19.24 -6.04 2.39
CA GLY A 75 19.11 -7.47 2.18
C GLY A 75 17.79 -8.07 2.67
N GLU A 76 16.98 -7.32 3.41
CA GLU A 76 15.62 -7.78 3.76
C GLU A 76 14.75 -7.88 2.51
N LYS A 77 13.85 -8.86 2.51
CA LYS A 77 12.98 -9.18 1.38
C LYS A 77 11.56 -8.70 1.63
N TYR A 78 10.90 -8.27 0.55
CA TYR A 78 9.53 -7.78 0.63
C TYR A 78 8.73 -8.07 -0.65
N TYR A 79 7.41 -7.96 -0.53
CA TYR A 79 6.46 -7.96 -1.62
C TYR A 79 5.87 -6.56 -1.80
N THR A 80 5.55 -6.20 -3.04
CA THR A 80 4.81 -4.98 -3.36
C THR A 80 3.41 -5.34 -3.86
N VAL A 81 2.39 -4.74 -3.26
CA VAL A 81 1.00 -4.81 -3.72
C VAL A 81 0.63 -3.48 -4.34
N THR A 82 0.28 -3.47 -5.62
CA THR A 82 0.00 -2.27 -6.40
C THR A 82 -1.48 -2.18 -6.75
N PHE A 83 -2.15 -1.14 -6.28
CA PHE A 83 -3.51 -0.79 -6.66
C PHE A 83 -3.49 0.20 -7.83
N LEU A 84 -4.18 -0.15 -8.89
CA LEU A 84 -4.23 0.65 -10.10
C LEU A 84 -5.50 1.49 -10.14
N TYR A 85 -5.46 2.55 -10.93
CA TYR A 85 -6.61 3.42 -11.18
C TYR A 85 -7.03 3.38 -12.66
N ASP A 86 -8.25 3.83 -12.92
CA ASP A 86 -8.78 3.97 -14.27
C ASP A 86 -8.28 5.28 -14.91
N LYS A 87 -7.30 5.16 -15.79
CA LYS A 87 -6.68 6.29 -16.49
C LYS A 87 -7.65 7.08 -17.38
N THR A 88 -8.86 6.57 -17.61
CA THR A 88 -9.91 7.30 -18.33
C THR A 88 -10.73 8.21 -17.43
N LYS A 89 -10.62 8.05 -16.11
CA LYS A 89 -11.39 8.80 -15.11
C LYS A 89 -10.55 9.77 -14.30
N GLU A 90 -9.29 9.45 -14.11
CA GLU A 90 -8.36 10.26 -13.32
C GLU A 90 -6.94 10.17 -13.87
N THR A 91 -6.12 11.16 -13.52
CA THR A 91 -4.69 11.18 -13.86
C THR A 91 -3.90 11.45 -12.59
N LEU A 92 -3.02 10.52 -12.24
CA LEU A 92 -2.07 10.65 -11.15
C LEU A 92 -0.66 10.82 -11.74
N GLU A 93 0.27 11.32 -10.94
CA GLU A 93 1.67 11.50 -11.34
C GLU A 93 2.32 10.15 -11.72
N TRP A 94 1.97 9.11 -10.96
CA TRP A 94 2.43 7.74 -11.21
C TRP A 94 1.34 6.90 -11.88
N ASN A 95 1.72 5.77 -12.44
CA ASN A 95 0.80 4.85 -13.13
C ASN A 95 0.01 3.92 -12.18
N TYR A 96 0.01 4.19 -10.89
CA TYR A 96 -0.72 3.48 -9.84
C TYR A 96 -1.42 4.47 -8.90
N ALA A 97 -2.42 4.00 -8.18
CA ALA A 97 -3.08 4.79 -7.14
C ALA A 97 -2.32 4.67 -5.81
N ALA A 98 -2.02 3.45 -5.39
CA ALA A 98 -1.22 3.19 -4.20
C ALA A 98 -0.36 1.94 -4.39
N ARG A 99 0.78 1.92 -3.70
CA ARG A 99 1.64 0.75 -3.52
C ARG A 99 1.89 0.55 -2.04
N VAL A 100 1.84 -0.69 -1.60
CA VAL A 100 2.20 -1.06 -0.23
C VAL A 100 3.27 -2.12 -0.27
N HIS A 101 4.31 -1.89 0.50
CA HIS A 101 5.45 -2.77 0.62
C HIS A 101 5.37 -3.54 1.93
N ILE A 102 5.43 -4.87 1.87
CA ILE A 102 5.19 -5.77 3.00
C ILE A 102 6.38 -6.72 3.14
N MET A 103 7.00 -6.74 4.32
CA MET A 103 8.15 -7.59 4.61
C MET A 103 7.81 -9.06 4.48
N GLU A 104 8.68 -9.81 3.84
CA GLU A 104 8.53 -11.25 3.63
C GLU A 104 8.60 -12.03 4.94
N LYS A 105 9.49 -11.63 5.84
CA LYS A 105 9.81 -12.33 7.10
C LYS A 105 8.67 -12.41 8.11
N ASP A 106 7.78 -11.40 8.14
CA ASP A 106 6.77 -11.26 9.21
C ASP A 106 5.43 -10.68 8.75
N GLY A 107 5.32 -10.33 7.45
CA GLY A 107 4.12 -9.73 6.88
C GLY A 107 3.83 -8.30 7.35
N GLU A 108 4.81 -7.63 8.00
CA GLU A 108 4.64 -6.25 8.42
C GLU A 108 4.85 -5.29 7.25
N PRO A 109 3.99 -4.28 7.12
CA PRO A 109 4.22 -3.21 6.16
C PRO A 109 5.46 -2.40 6.54
N TRP A 110 6.33 -2.11 5.56
CA TRP A 110 7.44 -1.19 5.75
C TRP A 110 7.28 0.13 5.02
N GLY A 111 6.31 0.22 4.08
CA GLY A 111 6.07 1.46 3.36
C GLY A 111 4.77 1.47 2.58
N ILE A 112 4.30 2.69 2.32
CA ILE A 112 3.21 3.02 1.40
C ILE A 112 3.64 4.16 0.51
N GLU A 113 3.33 4.07 -0.79
CA GLU A 113 3.50 5.10 -1.80
C GLU A 113 2.16 5.40 -2.46
N CYS A 114 1.89 6.69 -2.68
CA CYS A 114 0.69 7.17 -3.35
C CYS A 114 0.99 7.65 -4.77
N GLY A 115 0.01 7.59 -5.64
CA GLY A 115 0.14 7.96 -7.04
C GLY A 115 0.48 9.43 -7.33
N ASN A 116 0.50 10.28 -6.30
CA ASN A 116 0.98 11.67 -6.36
C ASN A 116 2.45 11.83 -5.93
N GLY A 117 3.20 10.73 -5.79
CA GLY A 117 4.60 10.75 -5.37
C GLY A 117 4.84 10.85 -3.86
N MET A 118 3.78 10.91 -3.05
CA MET A 118 3.91 10.92 -1.58
C MET A 118 4.06 9.50 -1.04
N GLY A 119 4.80 9.35 0.07
CA GLY A 119 4.97 8.05 0.72
C GLY A 119 5.36 8.16 2.19
N ILE A 120 5.17 7.06 2.91
CA ILE A 120 5.65 6.87 4.29
C ILE A 120 6.44 5.56 4.35
N HIS A 121 7.55 5.60 5.10
CA HIS A 121 8.31 4.41 5.46
C HIS A 121 8.26 4.19 6.98
N PHE A 122 7.98 2.96 7.39
CA PHE A 122 7.74 2.59 8.79
C PHE A 122 9.01 2.11 9.53
N PHE A 123 10.21 2.48 9.07
CA PHE A 123 11.45 2.02 9.70
C PHE A 123 11.77 2.71 11.03
N LYS A 124 11.38 3.97 11.21
CA LYS A 124 11.62 4.72 12.46
C LYS A 124 10.61 4.42 13.54
N GLU A 125 9.40 4.14 13.15
CA GLU A 125 8.29 3.76 13.99
C GLU A 125 7.55 2.65 13.25
N SER A 126 7.42 1.47 13.85
CA SER A 126 6.79 0.34 13.16
C SER A 126 5.32 0.64 12.83
N TYR A 127 4.79 0.02 11.78
CA TYR A 127 3.38 0.13 11.45
C TYR A 127 2.47 -0.18 12.65
N ARG A 128 2.82 -1.19 13.45
CA ARG A 128 2.08 -1.55 14.67
C ARG A 128 2.06 -0.43 15.71
N ASP A 129 3.14 0.31 15.84
CA ASP A 129 3.21 1.42 16.81
C ASP A 129 2.40 2.61 16.32
N TRP A 130 2.40 2.89 15.02
CA TRP A 130 1.49 3.86 14.41
C TRP A 130 0.01 3.53 14.71
N ILE A 131 -0.38 2.27 14.52
CA ILE A 131 -1.76 1.83 14.82
C ILE A 131 -2.07 1.94 16.31
N LYS A 132 -1.16 1.53 17.21
CA LYS A 132 -1.37 1.60 18.67
C LYS A 132 -1.56 3.02 19.18
N ARG A 133 -0.78 3.97 18.68
CA ARG A 133 -0.89 5.38 19.10
C ARG A 133 -2.01 6.15 18.41
N GLY A 134 -2.58 5.58 17.36
CA GLY A 134 -3.53 6.25 16.47
C GLY A 134 -2.85 7.14 15.43
N ILE A 135 -3.40 7.14 14.22
CA ILE A 135 -2.91 7.93 13.10
C ILE A 135 -3.61 9.29 13.14
N LYS A 136 -2.82 10.36 13.25
CA LYS A 136 -3.36 11.73 13.29
C LYS A 136 -3.77 12.18 11.89
N GLU A 137 -4.72 13.12 11.82
CA GLU A 137 -5.23 13.61 10.53
C GLU A 137 -4.12 14.17 9.62
N ASN A 138 -3.14 14.88 10.19
CA ASN A 138 -2.03 15.44 9.44
C ASN A 138 -0.99 14.40 8.97
N GLU A 139 -1.13 13.15 9.40
CA GLU A 139 -0.30 12.01 8.98
C GLU A 139 -0.94 11.21 7.85
N ARG A 140 -2.15 11.62 7.42
CA ARG A 140 -2.88 10.99 6.32
C ARG A 140 -2.65 11.73 5.02
N PHE A 141 -2.52 10.99 3.95
CA PHE A 141 -2.46 11.56 2.61
C PHE A 141 -3.87 11.78 2.08
N VAL A 142 -4.23 13.04 1.90
CA VAL A 142 -5.50 13.44 1.29
C VAL A 142 -5.28 13.68 -0.19
N TYR A 143 -6.02 12.99 -1.02
CA TYR A 143 -6.12 13.30 -2.44
C TYR A 143 -6.91 14.61 -2.58
N LYS A 144 -6.22 15.66 -2.97
CA LYS A 144 -6.91 16.86 -3.45
C LYS A 144 -7.14 16.62 -4.92
N GLU A 145 -8.40 16.44 -5.33
CA GLU A 145 -8.75 16.55 -6.74
C GLU A 145 -8.02 17.77 -7.29
N SER A 146 -7.06 17.54 -8.16
CA SER A 146 -6.49 18.62 -8.93
C SER A 146 -7.66 19.16 -9.74
N ASN A 147 -7.92 20.46 -9.69
CA ASN A 147 -8.85 21.15 -10.59
C ASN A 147 -8.36 21.08 -12.06
N TRP A 148 -7.51 20.15 -12.35
CA TRP A 148 -6.99 19.84 -13.66
C TRP A 148 -8.11 19.21 -14.48
N LYS A 149 -8.77 20.05 -15.25
CA LYS A 149 -9.56 19.57 -16.37
C LYS A 149 -8.57 19.07 -17.42
N HIS A 150 -8.84 17.92 -17.99
CA HIS A 150 -8.06 17.31 -19.08
C HIS A 150 -7.82 18.29 -20.25
N GLU A 151 -8.66 19.32 -20.37
CA GLU A 151 -8.60 20.39 -21.36
C GLU A 151 -7.50 21.43 -21.07
N ASP A 152 -7.12 21.60 -19.78
CA ASP A 152 -6.06 22.53 -19.38
C ASP A 152 -4.68 21.89 -19.46
N ALA A 153 -4.65 20.56 -19.57
CA ALA A 153 -3.45 19.78 -19.82
C ALA A 153 -3.13 19.78 -21.31
N GLY A 154 -2.73 20.88 -21.85
CA GLY A 154 -1.97 20.94 -23.10
C GLY A 154 -0.64 20.20 -23.01
N ILE A 155 -0.60 19.10 -22.28
CA ILE A 155 0.53 18.21 -22.10
C ILE A 155 0.54 17.24 -23.24
N THR A 156 1.03 17.73 -24.22
CA THR A 156 1.93 17.02 -25.09
C THR A 156 3.08 16.51 -24.21
N ASP A 157 3.15 15.19 -24.13
CA ASP A 157 4.32 14.41 -23.78
C ASP A 157 5.31 15.05 -22.76
N ASN A 158 5.35 14.52 -21.57
CA ASN A 158 6.36 14.85 -20.58
C ASN A 158 7.76 14.83 -21.25
N PRO A 159 8.42 15.97 -21.43
CA PRO A 159 9.68 16.07 -22.16
C PRO A 159 10.80 15.25 -21.50
N ALA A 160 10.64 14.84 -20.25
CA ALA A 160 11.60 13.97 -19.56
C ALA A 160 11.59 12.51 -20.08
N ARG A 161 10.58 12.10 -20.87
CA ARG A 161 10.55 10.75 -21.47
C ARG A 161 11.10 10.69 -22.88
N SER A 162 11.27 11.82 -23.56
CA SER A 162 11.77 11.87 -24.94
C SER A 162 13.30 11.95 -25.05
N SER A 163 14.03 12.23 -23.95
CA SER A 163 15.49 12.35 -23.99
C SER A 163 16.26 11.03 -23.88
N GLY A 164 15.56 9.89 -23.82
CA GLY A 164 16.18 8.57 -23.67
C GLY A 164 16.42 7.78 -24.97
N LYS A 165 16.09 8.35 -26.13
CA LYS A 165 16.36 7.68 -27.42
C LYS A 165 16.86 8.66 -28.46
N GLU A 166 18.13 8.99 -28.39
CA GLU A 166 18.93 9.39 -29.57
C GLU A 166 20.35 9.73 -29.14
N ASN A 167 21.18 8.72 -28.99
CA ASN A 167 22.62 8.86 -29.17
C ASN A 167 23.30 7.50 -29.33
N HIS A 168 22.89 6.75 -30.34
CA HIS A 168 23.69 5.68 -30.86
C HIS A 168 23.62 5.66 -32.39
N LYS A 169 24.26 6.65 -33.01
CA LYS A 169 24.76 6.52 -34.40
C LYS A 169 25.59 7.75 -34.72
N LYS A 170 26.91 7.60 -34.59
CA LYS A 170 27.93 8.16 -35.48
C LYS A 170 29.30 8.10 -34.80
N GLN A 171 29.93 6.96 -34.91
CA GLN A 171 31.39 6.88 -35.03
C GLN A 171 31.70 5.70 -35.91
N LYS A 172 31.78 5.98 -37.21
CA LYS A 172 32.57 5.25 -38.20
C LYS A 172 32.96 6.28 -39.24
N GLN A 173 34.11 6.79 -39.09
CA GLN A 173 35.11 7.07 -40.17
C GLN A 173 36.42 7.37 -39.48
#